data_18895621fc3124eb44fbb236b3bd6972
#
_entry.id   18895621fc3124eb44fbb236b3bd6972
#
_cell.length_a   1.000
_cell.length_b   1.000
_cell.length_c   1.000
_cell.angle_alpha   90.00
_cell.angle_beta   90.00
_cell.angle_gamma   90.00
#
_symmetry.space_group_name_H-M   'P 1'
#
loop_
_entity.id
_entity.type
_entity.pdbx_description
1 polymer ?
#
loop_
_entity_poly.entity_id
_entity_poly.type
_entity_poly.pdbx_seq_one_letter_code
_entity_poly.pdbx_strand_id
1 'polypeptide(L)'
;MPKVTMIPATVNPLTHLPKAAVQKRRVAGYARVSTDSDEQFTSYEAQVDYYTRYIQSKPEWEFVKVYTDEGISGTNTKRREGFKEMIADALGGKIDLIVTKSVSRFARNTVDSLVTIRKLKENGVECYFEKEGIYTFDSKGELLITIMSSLAQEESRSISENITWGQRKSFADGKIHLAYKHFLGYKKGEDGRPAIVEEEAVVVRLIYRLFLDGKTQAGICRYLEDLEIPSPSGKAKWSKTTVTSILTNETTRVTHFSKSLLQ
;
A
#
# COMPACT_ATOMS: atom_id res chain seq x y z
N MET A 1 -60.35 -30.23 -10.67
CA MET A 1 -59.34 -30.64 -9.67
C MET A 1 -59.07 -29.44 -8.76
N PRO A 2 -59.12 -29.55 -7.42
CA PRO A 2 -58.84 -28.46 -6.52
C PRO A 2 -57.35 -28.08 -6.65
N LYS A 3 -57.05 -26.77 -6.84
CA LYS A 3 -55.71 -26.23 -6.81
C LYS A 3 -55.18 -26.23 -5.38
N VAL A 4 -54.22 -27.09 -5.08
CA VAL A 4 -53.53 -27.09 -3.79
C VAL A 4 -52.53 -25.91 -3.81
N THR A 5 -52.81 -24.90 -3.00
CA THR A 5 -51.89 -23.78 -2.79
C THR A 5 -51.05 -24.12 -1.56
N MET A 6 -49.74 -24.38 -1.76
CA MET A 6 -48.80 -24.54 -0.66
C MET A 6 -48.56 -23.19 0.01
N ILE A 7 -49.00 -23.03 1.25
CA ILE A 7 -48.63 -21.87 2.08
C ILE A 7 -47.32 -22.21 2.81
N PRO A 8 -46.21 -21.46 2.57
CA PRO A 8 -44.97 -21.75 3.27
C PRO A 8 -45.16 -21.53 4.79
N ALA A 9 -44.56 -22.41 5.59
CA ALA A 9 -44.63 -22.32 7.04
C ALA A 9 -43.98 -21.01 7.52
N THR A 10 -44.73 -20.16 8.17
CA THR A 10 -44.27 -18.88 8.76
C THR A 10 -43.54 -19.05 10.08
N VAL A 11 -43.59 -20.25 10.67
CA VAL A 11 -42.97 -20.58 11.95
C VAL A 11 -42.09 -21.81 11.79
N ASN A 12 -40.93 -21.82 12.44
CA ASN A 12 -40.07 -23.00 12.47
C ASN A 12 -40.74 -24.09 13.32
N PRO A 13 -41.04 -25.30 12.77
CA PRO A 13 -41.77 -26.34 13.47
C PRO A 13 -41.09 -26.90 14.72
N LEU A 14 -39.73 -26.70 14.83
CA LEU A 14 -38.93 -27.18 15.97
C LEU A 14 -38.82 -26.16 17.11
N THR A 15 -38.74 -24.86 16.77
CA THR A 15 -38.49 -23.80 17.77
C THR A 15 -39.74 -22.96 18.07
N HIS A 16 -40.83 -23.11 17.31
CA HIS A 16 -42.06 -22.29 17.35
C HIS A 16 -41.81 -20.77 17.21
N LEU A 17 -40.61 -20.37 16.77
CA LEU A 17 -40.27 -18.97 16.49
C LEU A 17 -40.63 -18.61 15.05
N PRO A 18 -41.00 -17.34 14.77
CA PRO A 18 -41.19 -16.88 13.41
C PRO A 18 -39.94 -17.18 12.60
N LYS A 19 -40.06 -17.74 11.40
CA LYS A 19 -38.94 -17.78 10.45
C LYS A 19 -38.59 -16.32 10.19
N ALA A 20 -37.47 -15.87 10.75
CA ALA A 20 -36.87 -14.59 10.35
C ALA A 20 -36.79 -14.60 8.82
N ALA A 21 -37.36 -13.59 8.18
CA ALA A 21 -37.19 -13.43 6.74
C ALA A 21 -35.70 -13.51 6.46
N VAL A 22 -35.27 -14.51 5.68
CA VAL A 22 -33.85 -14.68 5.33
C VAL A 22 -33.46 -13.41 4.61
N GLN A 23 -32.74 -12.55 5.30
CA GLN A 23 -32.29 -11.30 4.72
C GLN A 23 -31.34 -11.66 3.58
N LYS A 24 -31.71 -11.26 2.36
CA LYS A 24 -30.88 -11.51 1.19
C LYS A 24 -29.54 -10.80 1.34
N ARG A 25 -28.47 -11.45 0.92
CA ARG A 25 -27.13 -10.84 0.89
C ARG A 25 -27.07 -9.80 -0.21
N ARG A 26 -26.65 -8.59 0.09
CA ARG A 26 -26.44 -7.52 -0.88
C ARG A 26 -25.13 -7.79 -1.62
N VAL A 27 -25.23 -8.07 -2.93
CA VAL A 27 -24.11 -8.55 -3.74
C VAL A 27 -23.76 -7.55 -4.83
N ALA A 28 -22.48 -7.23 -4.91
CA ALA A 28 -21.90 -6.40 -5.96
C ALA A 28 -20.96 -7.21 -6.86
N GLY A 29 -20.97 -6.92 -8.16
CA GLY A 29 -19.98 -7.43 -9.10
C GLY A 29 -18.81 -6.46 -9.24
N TYR A 30 -17.60 -6.99 -9.48
CA TYR A 30 -16.44 -6.18 -9.87
C TYR A 30 -15.80 -6.72 -11.14
N ALA A 31 -15.73 -5.87 -12.17
CA ALA A 31 -15.13 -6.19 -13.45
C ALA A 31 -13.99 -5.24 -13.81
N ARG A 32 -12.89 -5.79 -14.33
CA ARG A 32 -11.75 -5.04 -14.87
C ARG A 32 -11.52 -5.42 -16.33
N VAL A 33 -11.70 -4.45 -17.23
CA VAL A 33 -11.58 -4.62 -18.67
C VAL A 33 -10.30 -3.98 -19.18
N SER A 34 -9.56 -4.62 -20.08
CA SER A 34 -8.35 -4.05 -20.71
C SER A 34 -8.74 -3.24 -21.97
N THR A 35 -8.00 -2.16 -22.29
CA THR A 35 -8.37 -1.18 -23.36
C THR A 35 -7.61 -1.39 -24.68
N ASP A 36 -7.02 -2.56 -24.95
CA ASP A 36 -6.03 -2.70 -26.02
C ASP A 36 -6.57 -3.08 -27.44
N SER A 37 -7.88 -3.16 -27.68
CA SER A 37 -8.43 -3.37 -29.04
C SER A 37 -9.92 -3.04 -29.14
N ASP A 38 -10.38 -2.72 -30.36
CA ASP A 38 -11.78 -2.37 -30.69
C ASP A 38 -12.82 -3.49 -30.40
N GLU A 39 -12.37 -4.73 -30.20
CA GLU A 39 -13.20 -5.86 -29.75
C GLU A 39 -13.66 -5.75 -28.29
N GLN A 40 -13.24 -4.73 -27.57
CA GLN A 40 -13.37 -4.65 -26.09
C GLN A 40 -14.60 -3.89 -25.61
N PHE A 41 -15.23 -3.06 -26.44
CA PHE A 41 -16.53 -2.47 -26.10
C PHE A 41 -17.58 -3.57 -25.87
N THR A 42 -17.56 -4.60 -26.72
CA THR A 42 -18.39 -5.81 -26.52
C THR A 42 -18.03 -6.60 -25.27
N SER A 43 -16.75 -6.55 -24.83
CA SER A 43 -16.28 -7.24 -23.62
C SER A 43 -16.71 -6.54 -22.32
N TYR A 44 -16.82 -5.21 -22.31
CA TYR A 44 -17.25 -4.44 -21.13
C TYR A 44 -18.73 -4.71 -20.82
N GLU A 45 -19.60 -4.46 -21.80
CA GLU A 45 -21.04 -4.68 -21.66
C GLU A 45 -21.36 -6.15 -21.34
N ALA A 46 -20.65 -7.07 -22.00
CA ALA A 46 -20.81 -8.50 -21.76
C ALA A 46 -20.41 -8.90 -20.31
N GLN A 47 -19.36 -8.30 -19.72
CA GLN A 47 -18.99 -8.59 -18.33
C GLN A 47 -19.99 -8.00 -17.34
N VAL A 48 -20.49 -6.79 -17.55
CA VAL A 48 -21.53 -6.17 -16.74
C VAL A 48 -22.81 -7.01 -16.79
N ASP A 49 -23.24 -7.40 -17.99
CA ASP A 49 -24.41 -8.24 -18.20
C ASP A 49 -24.24 -9.64 -17.55
N TYR A 50 -23.06 -10.24 -17.72
CA TYR A 50 -22.73 -11.51 -17.08
C TYR A 50 -22.88 -11.46 -15.55
N TYR A 51 -22.24 -10.49 -14.86
CA TYR A 51 -22.34 -10.38 -13.41
C TYR A 51 -23.74 -10.02 -12.94
N THR A 52 -24.43 -9.17 -13.68
CA THR A 52 -25.82 -8.82 -13.38
C THR A 52 -26.70 -10.06 -13.40
N ARG A 53 -26.67 -10.85 -14.48
CA ARG A 53 -27.43 -12.10 -14.60
C ARG A 53 -26.99 -13.15 -13.59
N TYR A 54 -25.68 -13.29 -13.40
CA TYR A 54 -25.14 -14.26 -12.44
C TYR A 54 -25.63 -14.00 -11.01
N ILE A 55 -25.57 -12.75 -10.55
CA ILE A 55 -26.02 -12.37 -9.21
C ILE A 55 -27.54 -12.52 -9.10
N GLN A 56 -28.30 -12.06 -10.10
CA GLN A 56 -29.76 -12.14 -10.10
C GLN A 56 -30.28 -13.58 -10.21
N SER A 57 -29.46 -14.51 -10.73
CA SER A 57 -29.85 -15.93 -10.80
C SER A 57 -29.90 -16.62 -9.44
N LYS A 58 -29.34 -16.01 -8.40
CA LYS A 58 -29.28 -16.56 -7.04
C LYS A 58 -30.41 -15.99 -6.18
N PRO A 59 -31.39 -16.78 -5.74
CA PRO A 59 -32.56 -16.29 -5.00
C PRO A 59 -32.20 -15.69 -3.63
N GLU A 60 -31.09 -16.12 -3.03
CA GLU A 60 -30.55 -15.66 -1.76
C GLU A 60 -29.76 -14.34 -1.85
N TRP A 61 -29.54 -13.83 -3.06
CA TRP A 61 -28.78 -12.62 -3.30
C TRP A 61 -29.67 -11.45 -3.72
N GLU A 62 -29.31 -10.26 -3.30
CA GLU A 62 -29.86 -8.98 -3.73
C GLU A 62 -28.80 -8.24 -4.56
N PHE A 63 -29.12 -7.95 -5.81
CA PHE A 63 -28.21 -7.25 -6.70
C PHE A 63 -28.08 -5.78 -6.30
N VAL A 64 -26.86 -5.30 -6.06
CA VAL A 64 -26.56 -3.89 -5.76
C VAL A 64 -26.13 -3.17 -7.02
N LYS A 65 -24.95 -3.49 -7.54
CA LYS A 65 -24.34 -2.82 -8.70
C LYS A 65 -23.16 -3.65 -9.23
N VAL A 66 -22.79 -3.47 -10.49
CA VAL A 66 -21.50 -3.90 -11.02
C VAL A 66 -20.58 -2.68 -11.10
N TYR A 67 -19.48 -2.72 -10.35
CA TYR A 67 -18.42 -1.72 -10.38
C TYR A 67 -17.39 -2.12 -11.43
N THR A 68 -16.90 -1.14 -12.18
CA THR A 68 -16.02 -1.41 -13.32
C THR A 68 -14.85 -0.44 -13.33
N ASP A 69 -13.69 -0.95 -13.70
CA ASP A 69 -12.53 -0.14 -14.05
C ASP A 69 -12.03 -0.53 -15.43
N GLU A 70 -11.80 0.46 -16.27
CA GLU A 70 -11.11 0.25 -17.53
C GLU A 70 -9.65 -0.11 -17.26
N GLY A 71 -9.18 -1.23 -17.82
CA GLY A 71 -7.80 -1.67 -17.72
C GLY A 71 -6.90 -0.75 -18.50
N ILE A 72 -5.86 -0.25 -17.86
CA ILE A 72 -4.92 0.71 -18.39
C ILE A 72 -3.78 -0.04 -19.07
N SER A 73 -3.43 0.36 -20.29
CA SER A 73 -2.11 0.12 -20.88
C SER A 73 -1.02 0.73 -19.95
N GLY A 74 0.16 0.13 -19.92
CA GLY A 74 1.21 0.34 -18.91
C GLY A 74 1.73 1.77 -18.65
N THR A 75 1.13 2.80 -19.27
CA THR A 75 1.61 4.19 -19.18
C THR A 75 0.61 5.18 -18.56
N ASN A 76 -0.64 4.80 -18.28
CA ASN A 76 -1.64 5.75 -17.79
C ASN A 76 -2.19 5.34 -16.42
N THR A 77 -1.84 6.11 -15.39
CA THR A 77 -2.24 5.97 -13.98
C THR A 77 -3.69 6.41 -13.73
N LYS A 78 -4.65 6.09 -14.62
CA LYS A 78 -6.06 6.35 -14.31
C LYS A 78 -6.43 5.65 -13.01
N ARG A 79 -6.96 6.40 -12.09
CA ARG A 79 -7.35 6.00 -10.73
C ARG A 79 -8.47 4.96 -10.85
N ARG A 80 -8.33 3.81 -10.19
CA ARG A 80 -9.35 2.75 -10.06
C ARG A 80 -10.56 3.32 -9.29
N GLU A 81 -11.34 4.17 -9.94
CA GLU A 81 -12.45 4.88 -9.29
C GLU A 81 -13.59 3.92 -8.96
N GLY A 82 -13.90 2.98 -9.87
CA GLY A 82 -14.88 1.95 -9.63
C GLY A 82 -14.52 1.03 -8.46
N PHE A 83 -13.25 0.62 -8.36
CA PHE A 83 -12.78 -0.17 -7.22
C PHE A 83 -12.87 0.60 -5.89
N LYS A 84 -12.47 1.87 -5.90
CA LYS A 84 -12.53 2.71 -4.69
C LYS A 84 -13.97 2.95 -4.24
N GLU A 85 -14.86 3.22 -5.18
CA GLU A 85 -16.29 3.38 -4.91
C GLU A 85 -16.87 2.09 -4.31
N MET A 86 -16.55 0.93 -4.92
CA MET A 86 -16.98 -0.37 -4.40
C MET A 86 -16.51 -0.59 -2.96
N ILE A 87 -15.23 -0.32 -2.67
CA ILE A 87 -14.69 -0.49 -1.32
C ILE A 87 -15.35 0.48 -0.33
N ALA A 88 -15.59 1.74 -0.73
CA ALA A 88 -16.28 2.72 0.10
C ALA A 88 -17.72 2.28 0.43
N ASP A 89 -18.47 1.78 -0.56
CA ASP A 89 -19.83 1.28 -0.39
C ASP A 89 -19.85 0.00 0.46
N ALA A 90 -18.88 -0.90 0.30
CA ALA A 90 -18.72 -2.09 1.10
C ALA A 90 -18.47 -1.76 2.59
N LEU A 91 -17.51 -0.86 2.86
CA LEU A 91 -17.21 -0.40 4.21
C LEU A 91 -18.33 0.46 4.81
N GLY A 92 -19.13 1.12 3.96
CA GLY A 92 -20.36 1.82 4.36
C GLY A 92 -21.55 0.89 4.66
N GLY A 93 -21.34 -0.43 4.60
CA GLY A 93 -22.38 -1.41 4.92
C GLY A 93 -23.47 -1.56 3.85
N LYS A 94 -23.19 -1.18 2.59
CA LYS A 94 -24.14 -1.33 1.47
C LYS A 94 -23.97 -2.67 0.74
N ILE A 95 -22.85 -3.37 0.95
CA ILE A 95 -22.48 -4.61 0.25
C ILE A 95 -22.05 -5.64 1.30
N ASP A 96 -22.56 -6.86 1.17
CA ASP A 96 -22.22 -7.99 2.02
C ASP A 96 -21.28 -8.97 1.31
N LEU A 97 -21.34 -9.03 -0.03
CA LEU A 97 -20.54 -9.92 -0.86
C LEU A 97 -20.09 -9.20 -2.15
N ILE A 98 -18.81 -9.31 -2.45
CA ILE A 98 -18.22 -8.86 -3.71
C ILE A 98 -17.87 -10.08 -4.57
N VAL A 99 -18.38 -10.14 -5.79
CA VAL A 99 -18.10 -11.18 -6.77
C VAL A 99 -17.16 -10.65 -7.84
N THR A 100 -16.05 -11.34 -8.10
CA THR A 100 -15.08 -10.95 -9.12
C THR A 100 -14.47 -12.19 -9.80
N LYS A 101 -13.92 -12.02 -11.00
CA LYS A 101 -13.38 -13.11 -11.82
C LYS A 101 -12.27 -13.89 -11.14
N SER A 102 -11.32 -13.18 -10.52
CA SER A 102 -10.14 -13.80 -9.90
C SER A 102 -9.44 -12.82 -8.94
N VAL A 103 -8.59 -13.36 -8.10
CA VAL A 103 -7.72 -12.58 -7.20
C VAL A 103 -6.86 -11.58 -7.99
N SER A 104 -6.31 -11.98 -9.14
CA SER A 104 -5.47 -11.13 -9.99
C SER A 104 -6.23 -9.97 -10.65
N ARG A 105 -7.55 -10.08 -10.79
CA ARG A 105 -8.43 -8.98 -11.27
C ARG A 105 -8.85 -8.05 -10.16
N PHE A 106 -8.91 -8.55 -8.92
CA PHE A 106 -9.32 -7.78 -7.76
C PHE A 106 -8.33 -6.67 -7.42
N ALA A 107 -7.02 -6.94 -7.38
CA ALA A 107 -6.03 -5.91 -7.10
C ALA A 107 -4.80 -6.00 -8.04
N ARG A 108 -3.92 -4.98 -7.98
CA ARG A 108 -2.76 -4.86 -8.87
C ARG A 108 -1.55 -5.68 -8.43
N ASN A 109 -1.36 -5.79 -7.13
CA ASN A 109 -0.27 -6.53 -6.51
C ASN A 109 -0.78 -7.32 -5.30
N THR A 110 0.05 -8.21 -4.80
CA THR A 110 -0.28 -9.10 -3.70
C THR A 110 -0.54 -8.34 -2.40
N VAL A 111 0.24 -7.30 -2.13
CA VAL A 111 0.13 -6.49 -0.91
C VAL A 111 -1.20 -5.73 -0.85
N ASP A 112 -1.56 -5.01 -1.93
CA ASP A 112 -2.82 -4.27 -2.01
C ASP A 112 -4.04 -5.19 -1.91
N SER A 113 -3.95 -6.37 -2.57
CA SER A 113 -5.00 -7.39 -2.51
C SER A 113 -5.21 -7.85 -1.07
N LEU A 114 -4.11 -8.20 -0.38
CA LEU A 114 -4.14 -8.71 0.99
C LEU A 114 -4.71 -7.67 1.97
N VAL A 115 -4.22 -6.43 1.91
CA VAL A 115 -4.70 -5.34 2.78
C VAL A 115 -6.18 -5.09 2.57
N THR A 116 -6.63 -5.07 1.31
CA THR A 116 -8.03 -4.81 0.98
C THR A 116 -8.93 -5.96 1.43
N ILE A 117 -8.55 -7.22 1.18
CA ILE A 117 -9.33 -8.40 1.60
C ILE A 117 -9.46 -8.44 3.12
N ARG A 118 -8.37 -8.20 3.86
CA ARG A 118 -8.41 -8.15 5.34
C ARG A 118 -9.35 -7.07 5.84
N LYS A 119 -9.25 -5.86 5.29
CA LYS A 119 -10.12 -4.74 5.66
C LYS A 119 -11.60 -5.04 5.40
N LEU A 120 -11.92 -5.65 4.27
CA LEU A 120 -13.30 -6.08 3.96
C LEU A 120 -13.77 -7.15 4.95
N LYS A 121 -12.94 -8.16 5.23
CA LYS A 121 -13.25 -9.23 6.18
C LYS A 121 -13.51 -8.70 7.59
N GLU A 122 -12.69 -7.77 8.08
CA GLU A 122 -12.87 -7.11 9.37
C GLU A 122 -14.20 -6.34 9.47
N ASN A 123 -14.73 -5.89 8.34
CA ASN A 123 -16.01 -5.20 8.24
C ASN A 123 -17.17 -6.13 7.84
N GLY A 124 -16.98 -7.45 7.87
CA GLY A 124 -18.04 -8.42 7.58
C GLY A 124 -18.39 -8.54 6.10
N VAL A 125 -17.57 -8.03 5.20
CA VAL A 125 -17.76 -8.12 3.74
C VAL A 125 -16.94 -9.28 3.18
N GLU A 126 -17.60 -10.22 2.53
CA GLU A 126 -16.98 -11.38 1.90
C GLU A 126 -16.61 -11.09 0.44
N CYS A 127 -15.56 -11.73 -0.07
CA CYS A 127 -15.23 -11.75 -1.50
C CYS A 127 -15.33 -13.16 -2.05
N TYR A 128 -15.90 -13.30 -3.24
CA TYR A 128 -15.94 -14.53 -4.02
C TYR A 128 -15.12 -14.39 -5.29
N PHE A 129 -14.10 -15.21 -5.41
CA PHE A 129 -13.22 -15.32 -6.58
C PHE A 129 -13.68 -16.49 -7.45
N GLU A 130 -14.37 -16.16 -8.55
CA GLU A 130 -15.05 -17.15 -9.39
C GLU A 130 -14.09 -18.19 -9.98
N LYS A 131 -12.96 -17.76 -10.56
CA LYS A 131 -11.97 -18.64 -11.19
C LYS A 131 -11.35 -19.63 -10.22
N GLU A 132 -11.05 -19.17 -9.02
CA GLU A 132 -10.46 -19.98 -7.96
C GLU A 132 -11.53 -20.78 -7.19
N GLY A 133 -12.81 -20.41 -7.27
CA GLY A 133 -13.89 -21.00 -6.51
C GLY A 133 -13.76 -20.80 -5.00
N ILE A 134 -13.28 -19.63 -4.58
CA ILE A 134 -12.92 -19.34 -3.18
C ILE A 134 -13.78 -18.19 -2.64
N TYR A 135 -14.36 -18.42 -1.47
CA TYR A 135 -14.94 -17.41 -0.60
C TYR A 135 -13.94 -17.01 0.50
N THR A 136 -13.82 -15.72 0.80
CA THR A 136 -12.81 -15.23 1.78
C THR A 136 -13.12 -15.60 3.22
N PHE A 137 -14.35 -16.03 3.54
CA PHE A 137 -14.75 -16.44 4.89
C PHE A 137 -14.63 -17.94 5.13
N ASP A 138 -14.42 -18.74 4.08
CA ASP A 138 -14.22 -20.16 4.22
C ASP A 138 -12.76 -20.53 4.52
N SER A 139 -12.50 -21.82 4.80
CA SER A 139 -11.14 -22.32 5.08
C SER A 139 -10.17 -22.15 3.91
N LYS A 140 -10.65 -22.20 2.66
CA LYS A 140 -9.84 -21.95 1.47
C LYS A 140 -9.45 -20.46 1.38
N GLY A 141 -10.37 -19.56 1.80
CA GLY A 141 -10.11 -18.14 1.91
C GLY A 141 -9.02 -17.82 2.93
N GLU A 142 -9.02 -18.47 4.09
CA GLU A 142 -7.96 -18.34 5.09
C GLU A 142 -6.60 -18.81 4.55
N LEU A 143 -6.58 -19.94 3.86
CA LEU A 143 -5.37 -20.43 3.21
C LEU A 143 -4.86 -19.44 2.16
N LEU A 144 -5.76 -18.90 1.31
CA LEU A 144 -5.42 -17.88 0.33
C LEU A 144 -4.79 -16.65 0.99
N ILE A 145 -5.40 -16.12 2.05
CA ILE A 145 -4.89 -14.95 2.80
C ILE A 145 -3.50 -15.26 3.39
N THR A 146 -3.29 -16.46 3.89
CA THR A 146 -1.99 -16.90 4.44
C THR A 146 -0.91 -16.95 3.36
N ILE A 147 -1.20 -17.55 2.21
CA ILE A 147 -0.28 -17.60 1.07
C ILE A 147 0.04 -16.19 0.57
N MET A 148 -0.97 -15.35 0.40
CA MET A 148 -0.78 -13.96 -0.01
C MET A 148 0.05 -13.16 0.99
N SER A 149 -0.09 -13.44 2.29
CA SER A 149 0.74 -12.80 3.33
C SER A 149 2.21 -13.15 3.19
N SER A 150 2.51 -14.43 2.96
CA SER A 150 3.89 -14.90 2.75
C SER A 150 4.50 -14.33 1.47
N LEU A 151 3.73 -14.27 0.38
CA LEU A 151 4.17 -13.67 -0.89
C LEU A 151 4.42 -12.16 -0.74
N ALA A 152 3.55 -11.42 -0.03
CA ALA A 152 3.71 -10.00 0.23
C ALA A 152 4.97 -9.69 1.05
N GLN A 153 5.28 -10.53 2.03
CA GLN A 153 6.52 -10.43 2.82
C GLN A 153 7.75 -10.65 1.94
N GLU A 154 7.73 -11.69 1.09
CA GLU A 154 8.84 -12.01 0.19
C GLU A 154 9.03 -10.90 -0.87
N GLU A 155 7.95 -10.37 -1.45
CA GLU A 155 8.01 -9.24 -2.37
C GLU A 155 8.64 -8.00 -1.71
N SER A 156 8.24 -7.66 -0.49
CA SER A 156 8.81 -6.55 0.28
C SER A 156 10.30 -6.75 0.58
N ARG A 157 10.69 -7.99 0.94
CA ARG A 157 12.10 -8.35 1.18
C ARG A 157 12.92 -8.21 -0.11
N SER A 158 12.44 -8.76 -1.21
CA SER A 158 13.10 -8.71 -2.51
C SER A 158 13.31 -7.27 -3.00
N ILE A 159 12.30 -6.39 -2.84
CA ILE A 159 12.43 -4.96 -3.16
C ILE A 159 13.53 -4.31 -2.33
N SER A 160 13.57 -4.56 -1.02
CA SER A 160 14.59 -4.01 -0.12
C SER A 160 15.99 -4.50 -0.49
N GLU A 161 16.16 -5.80 -0.78
CA GLU A 161 17.43 -6.39 -1.22
C GLU A 161 17.90 -5.81 -2.56
N ASN A 162 16.99 -5.65 -3.53
CA ASN A 162 17.29 -5.07 -4.83
C ASN A 162 17.73 -3.59 -4.72
N ILE A 163 17.07 -2.80 -3.87
CA ILE A 163 17.45 -1.41 -3.61
C ILE A 163 18.86 -1.37 -2.99
N THR A 164 19.12 -2.19 -1.98
CA THR A 164 20.40 -2.27 -1.30
C THR A 164 21.52 -2.71 -2.27
N TRP A 165 21.23 -3.71 -3.10
CA TRP A 165 22.17 -4.17 -4.13
C TRP A 165 22.44 -3.09 -5.16
N GLY A 166 21.40 -2.40 -5.66
CA GLY A 166 21.55 -1.29 -6.60
C GLY A 166 22.38 -0.14 -6.03
N GLN A 167 22.18 0.20 -4.75
CA GLN A 167 22.99 1.19 -4.05
C GLN A 167 24.46 0.76 -3.93
N ARG A 168 24.72 -0.48 -3.49
CA ARG A 168 26.09 -1.03 -3.39
C ARG A 168 26.81 -1.03 -4.73
N LYS A 169 26.11 -1.44 -5.80
CA LYS A 169 26.67 -1.42 -7.16
C LYS A 169 26.98 0.02 -7.60
N SER A 170 26.07 0.96 -7.36
CA SER A 170 26.28 2.38 -7.68
C SER A 170 27.48 2.95 -6.92
N PHE A 171 27.66 2.58 -5.65
CA PHE A 171 28.86 2.97 -4.88
C PHE A 171 30.14 2.34 -5.42
N ALA A 172 30.13 1.07 -5.79
CA ALA A 172 31.27 0.37 -6.40
C ALA A 172 31.68 1.00 -7.74
N ASP A 173 30.70 1.45 -8.54
CA ASP A 173 30.91 2.17 -9.80
C ASP A 173 31.30 3.66 -9.59
N GLY A 174 31.48 4.12 -8.35
CA GLY A 174 31.79 5.51 -8.01
C GLY A 174 30.65 6.51 -8.25
N LYS A 175 29.44 6.01 -8.52
CA LYS A 175 28.24 6.82 -8.74
C LYS A 175 27.48 7.00 -7.41
N ILE A 176 27.83 8.06 -6.68
CA ILE A 176 27.17 8.37 -5.42
C ILE A 176 25.95 9.25 -5.68
N HIS A 177 24.75 8.70 -5.55
CA HIS A 177 23.50 9.46 -5.57
C HIS A 177 23.16 9.96 -4.17
N LEU A 178 23.57 11.18 -3.85
CA LEU A 178 23.21 11.85 -2.61
C LEU A 178 22.03 12.80 -2.84
N ALA A 179 21.07 12.77 -1.93
CA ALA A 179 20.00 13.75 -1.89
C ALA A 179 20.51 15.04 -1.22
N TYR A 180 21.21 15.87 -1.97
CA TYR A 180 21.91 17.06 -1.45
C TYR A 180 21.00 18.10 -0.78
N LYS A 181 19.69 18.08 -1.04
CA LYS A 181 18.74 19.10 -0.57
C LYS A 181 18.72 19.32 0.96
N HIS A 182 19.06 18.29 1.73
CA HIS A 182 19.09 18.34 3.19
C HIS A 182 20.34 17.66 3.78
N PHE A 183 21.37 17.52 2.95
CA PHE A 183 22.61 16.86 3.32
C PHE A 183 23.64 17.91 3.71
N LEU A 184 23.67 18.24 5.01
CA LEU A 184 24.54 19.30 5.54
C LEU A 184 26.02 19.00 5.28
N GLY A 185 26.75 20.01 4.79
CA GLY A 185 28.19 19.95 4.52
C GLY A 185 28.56 19.55 3.11
N TYR A 186 27.59 19.18 2.25
CA TYR A 186 27.86 18.74 0.89
C TYR A 186 26.92 19.33 -0.14
N LYS A 187 27.42 19.66 -1.31
CA LYS A 187 26.67 19.99 -2.53
C LYS A 187 27.11 19.13 -3.70
N LYS A 188 26.34 19.10 -4.76
CA LYS A 188 26.75 18.46 -6.02
C LYS A 188 27.81 19.30 -6.68
N GLY A 189 29.02 18.74 -6.87
CA GLY A 189 30.12 19.36 -7.62
C GLY A 189 29.85 19.37 -9.12
N GLU A 190 30.67 20.12 -9.87
CA GLU A 190 30.59 20.22 -11.33
C GLU A 190 30.85 18.89 -12.05
N ASP A 191 31.69 18.05 -11.45
CA ASP A 191 32.01 16.68 -11.90
C ASP A 191 30.94 15.65 -11.49
N GLY A 192 29.84 16.09 -10.85
CA GLY A 192 28.76 15.25 -10.34
C GLY A 192 29.11 14.53 -9.03
N ARG A 193 30.30 14.71 -8.48
CA ARG A 193 30.72 14.15 -7.19
C ARG A 193 30.34 15.08 -6.04
N PRO A 194 30.32 14.57 -4.79
CA PRO A 194 30.07 15.40 -3.61
C PRO A 194 31.23 16.44 -3.44
N ALA A 195 30.89 17.70 -3.39
CA ALA A 195 31.80 18.80 -3.04
C ALA A 195 31.46 19.31 -1.63
N ILE A 196 32.48 19.59 -0.83
CA ILE A 196 32.32 20.09 0.54
C ILE A 196 31.88 21.56 0.49
N VAL A 197 30.89 21.91 1.33
CA VAL A 197 30.51 23.29 1.64
C VAL A 197 31.13 23.63 2.99
N GLU A 198 32.24 24.38 3.01
CA GLU A 198 33.03 24.60 4.23
C GLU A 198 32.23 25.26 5.36
N GLU A 199 31.34 26.18 5.06
CA GLU A 199 30.49 26.84 6.04
C GLU A 199 29.62 25.84 6.78
N GLU A 200 29.02 24.90 6.06
CA GLU A 200 28.18 23.84 6.64
C GLU A 200 29.04 22.73 7.29
N ALA A 201 30.20 22.45 6.74
CA ALA A 201 31.14 21.46 7.28
C ALA A 201 31.63 21.81 8.68
N VAL A 202 31.81 23.11 8.98
CA VAL A 202 32.12 23.58 10.33
C VAL A 202 31.04 23.15 11.34
N VAL A 203 29.79 23.28 10.97
CA VAL A 203 28.64 22.87 11.84
C VAL A 203 28.65 21.35 12.06
N VAL A 204 28.91 20.58 11.01
CA VAL A 204 29.01 19.11 11.13
C VAL A 204 30.15 18.73 12.07
N ARG A 205 31.36 19.32 11.90
CA ARG A 205 32.51 19.08 12.80
C ARG A 205 32.19 19.46 14.24
N LEU A 206 31.47 20.57 14.45
CA LEU A 206 31.02 20.98 15.80
C LEU A 206 30.11 19.94 16.43
N ILE A 207 29.14 19.40 15.69
CA ILE A 207 28.24 18.34 16.17
C ILE A 207 29.02 17.10 16.60
N TYR A 208 30.01 16.65 15.80
CA TYR A 208 30.84 15.52 16.15
C TYR A 208 31.70 15.80 17.40
N ARG A 209 32.31 17.01 17.50
CA ARG A 209 33.10 17.39 18.69
C ARG A 209 32.25 17.38 19.94
N LEU A 210 31.08 18.02 19.93
CA LEU A 210 30.15 18.05 21.06
C LEU A 210 29.72 16.65 21.50
N PHE A 211 29.53 15.76 20.53
CA PHE A 211 29.18 14.37 20.82
C PHE A 211 30.34 13.61 21.46
N LEU A 212 31.56 13.79 20.97
CA LEU A 212 32.77 13.19 21.54
C LEU A 212 33.08 13.74 22.94
N ASP A 213 32.75 15.01 23.20
CA ASP A 213 32.82 15.64 24.53
C ASP A 213 31.72 15.17 25.49
N GLY A 214 30.92 14.17 25.09
CA GLY A 214 29.90 13.52 25.92
C GLY A 214 28.57 14.26 26.00
N LYS A 215 28.31 15.27 25.16
CA LYS A 215 26.99 15.92 25.14
C LYS A 215 25.92 14.98 24.54
N THR A 216 24.75 14.99 25.15
CA THR A 216 23.59 14.25 24.62
C THR A 216 23.07 14.93 23.34
N GLN A 217 22.39 14.18 22.48
CA GLN A 217 21.79 14.73 21.24
C GLN A 217 20.85 15.92 21.54
N ALA A 218 20.11 15.87 22.67
CA ALA A 218 19.29 16.98 23.12
C ALA A 218 20.10 18.22 23.54
N GLY A 219 21.26 17.99 24.17
CA GLY A 219 22.19 19.04 24.53
C GLY A 219 22.85 19.69 23.32
N ILE A 220 23.17 18.88 22.27
CA ILE A 220 23.67 19.36 21.01
C ILE A 220 22.61 20.22 20.28
N CYS A 221 21.36 19.78 20.22
CA CYS A 221 20.27 20.57 19.63
C CYS A 221 20.17 21.95 20.27
N ARG A 222 20.10 22.03 21.61
CA ARG A 222 20.03 23.31 22.35
C ARG A 222 21.26 24.19 22.06
N TYR A 223 22.45 23.63 22.10
CA TYR A 223 23.68 24.37 21.85
C TYR A 223 23.70 25.00 20.43
N LEU A 224 23.21 24.29 19.41
CA LEU A 224 23.10 24.80 18.05
C LEU A 224 21.99 25.88 17.94
N GLU A 225 20.90 25.71 18.67
CA GLU A 225 19.81 26.70 18.76
C GLU A 225 20.27 27.98 19.47
N ASP A 226 21.03 27.86 20.56
CA ASP A 226 21.61 28.99 21.29
C ASP A 226 22.60 29.80 20.45
N LEU A 227 23.27 29.16 19.50
CA LEU A 227 24.16 29.80 18.53
C LEU A 227 23.44 30.30 17.26
N GLU A 228 22.11 30.23 17.23
CA GLU A 228 21.26 30.62 16.11
C GLU A 228 21.65 29.93 14.78
N ILE A 229 22.25 28.72 14.85
CA ILE A 229 22.65 27.95 13.66
C ILE A 229 21.40 27.26 13.10
N PRO A 230 21.01 27.53 11.83
CA PRO A 230 19.83 26.91 11.24
C PRO A 230 20.05 25.40 10.98
N SER A 231 18.97 24.63 11.13
CA SER A 231 18.99 23.20 10.79
C SER A 231 19.09 23.00 9.27
N PRO A 232 19.43 21.79 8.76
CA PRO A 232 19.52 21.50 7.32
C PRO A 232 18.25 21.79 6.52
N SER A 233 17.11 21.91 7.21
CA SER A 233 15.83 22.30 6.61
C SER A 233 15.52 23.80 6.71
N GLY A 234 16.49 24.61 7.15
CA GLY A 234 16.36 26.07 7.33
C GLY A 234 15.52 26.49 8.53
N LYS A 235 15.23 25.60 9.45
CA LYS A 235 14.44 25.90 10.67
C LYS A 235 15.37 26.30 11.83
N ALA A 236 14.90 27.21 12.68
CA ALA A 236 15.63 27.61 13.90
C ALA A 236 15.73 26.47 14.93
N LYS A 237 14.76 25.55 14.94
CA LYS A 237 14.76 24.39 15.86
C LYS A 237 15.45 23.17 15.25
N TRP A 238 16.32 22.54 16.04
CA TRP A 238 16.96 21.28 15.73
C TRP A 238 16.19 20.09 16.30
N SER A 239 16.13 18.97 15.55
CA SER A 239 15.57 17.74 16.07
C SER A 239 16.65 16.73 16.45
N LYS A 240 16.41 15.95 17.49
CA LYS A 240 17.29 14.82 17.88
C LYS A 240 17.53 13.85 16.72
N THR A 241 16.49 13.61 15.92
CA THR A 241 16.57 12.74 14.73
C THR A 241 17.54 13.29 13.70
N THR A 242 17.58 14.61 13.47
CA THR A 242 18.54 15.24 12.56
C THR A 242 19.97 15.08 13.05
N VAL A 243 20.23 15.33 14.34
CA VAL A 243 21.57 15.15 14.94
C VAL A 243 21.98 13.68 14.87
N THR A 244 21.09 12.74 15.21
CA THR A 244 21.37 11.30 15.08
C THR A 244 21.70 10.91 13.65
N SER A 245 20.93 11.38 12.68
CA SER A 245 21.15 11.11 11.25
C SER A 245 22.52 11.60 10.79
N ILE A 246 22.98 12.78 11.24
CA ILE A 246 24.32 13.30 10.93
C ILE A 246 25.40 12.42 11.55
N LEU A 247 25.26 12.05 12.81
CA LEU A 247 26.24 11.24 13.54
C LEU A 247 26.34 9.80 13.03
N THR A 248 25.26 9.23 12.50
CA THR A 248 25.21 7.84 12.00
C THR A 248 25.47 7.73 10.50
N ASN A 249 25.60 8.85 9.77
CA ASN A 249 25.81 8.85 8.34
C ASN A 249 27.26 8.48 8.00
N GLU A 250 27.45 7.30 7.39
CA GLU A 250 28.76 6.79 7.01
C GLU A 250 29.50 7.70 6.01
N THR A 251 28.79 8.34 5.10
CA THR A 251 29.39 9.25 4.11
C THR A 251 30.02 10.47 4.78
N THR A 252 29.38 11.00 5.81
CA THR A 252 29.90 12.13 6.60
C THR A 252 31.12 11.70 7.42
N ARG A 253 31.13 10.46 7.92
CA ARG A 253 32.19 9.90 8.75
C ARG A 253 33.51 9.68 8.00
N VAL A 254 33.43 9.09 6.80
CA VAL A 254 34.62 8.70 6.02
C VAL A 254 35.42 9.95 5.52
N THR A 255 34.75 11.00 5.07
CA THR A 255 35.40 12.20 4.52
C THR A 255 36.00 13.13 5.57
N HIS A 256 35.49 13.11 6.80
CA HIS A 256 36.04 13.95 7.87
C HIS A 256 37.22 13.31 8.61
N PHE A 257 37.27 11.98 8.70
CA PHE A 257 38.42 11.28 9.33
C PHE A 257 39.62 11.13 8.42
N SER A 258 39.42 11.01 7.09
CA SER A 258 40.56 10.81 6.16
C SER A 258 41.46 12.05 5.97
N LYS A 259 40.91 13.27 6.20
CA LYS A 259 41.74 14.51 6.15
C LYS A 259 42.42 14.83 7.48
N SER A 260 41.99 14.27 8.60
CA SER A 260 42.59 14.50 9.93
C SER A 260 43.79 13.58 10.22
N LEU A 261 44.01 12.52 9.41
CA LEU A 261 45.15 11.60 9.54
C LEU A 261 46.31 11.92 8.59
N LEU A 262 46.18 12.99 7.77
CA LEU A 262 47.21 13.42 6.80
C LEU A 262 47.76 14.85 7.11
N GLN A 263 47.52 15.35 8.29
CA GLN A 263 48.23 16.47 8.93
C GLN A 263 48.76 15.99 10.32
#